data_a58f0c2efb0aba70272abd7c13976f8e
#
_entry.id   a58f0c2efb0aba70272abd7c13976f8e
#
_cell.length_a   1.000
_cell.length_b   1.000
_cell.length_c   1.000
_cell.angle_alpha   90.00
_cell.angle_beta   90.00
_cell.angle_gamma   90.00
#
_symmetry.space_group_name_H-M   'P 1'
#
loop_
_entity.id
_entity.type
_entity.pdbx_description
1 polymer ?
#
loop_
_entity_poly.entity_id
_entity_poly.type
_entity_poly.pdbx_seq_one_letter_code
_entity_poly.pdbx_strand_id
1 'polypeptide(L)'
;MTKSKFQLVGSLLRPADLRKYKDEIEHRDDIQYPFYDAFPGYQETETADIKQIVADQKANGIDILTDGEFGRSMWHLDFVWGFKGIERYIAEHGYTFKDHDGGQYETRKDIGIRITEPLSGKNHHYLDIYKLVKAEAGDEDTKQTIWGPAHAYTELAIFDRLAGPGPGQVYETNEDLKKGIINAYKEFLEEYKAVGGKIVQFDDCLWELFDPQTLQVSLRKVILI
;
A
#
# COMPACT_ATOMS: atom_id res chain seq x y z
N MET A 1 32.49 -5.38 14.66
CA MET A 1 31.93 -4.68 13.48
C MET A 1 30.59 -5.37 13.19
N THR A 2 29.47 -4.64 13.25
CA THR A 2 28.18 -5.18 12.81
C THR A 2 28.27 -5.42 11.30
N LYS A 3 27.99 -6.65 10.86
CA LYS A 3 27.91 -6.99 9.44
C LYS A 3 26.82 -6.13 8.80
N SER A 4 27.11 -5.50 7.65
CA SER A 4 26.07 -4.80 6.87
C SER A 4 25.00 -5.80 6.46
N LYS A 5 23.75 -5.42 6.60
CA LYS A 5 22.60 -6.24 6.17
C LYS A 5 22.17 -5.82 4.77
N PHE A 6 21.94 -6.81 3.92
CA PHE A 6 21.33 -6.60 2.61
C PHE A 6 19.81 -6.70 2.69
N GLN A 7 19.13 -5.77 2.03
CA GLN A 7 17.68 -5.74 1.96
C GLN A 7 17.20 -5.16 0.64
N LEU A 8 16.03 -5.58 0.23
CA LEU A 8 15.33 -5.04 -0.95
C LEU A 8 14.47 -3.84 -0.51
N VAL A 9 14.29 -2.88 -1.41
CA VAL A 9 13.46 -1.69 -1.14
C VAL A 9 12.11 -1.80 -1.82
N GLY A 10 12.06 -2.12 -3.10
CA GLY A 10 10.83 -2.12 -3.90
C GLY A 10 10.34 -3.50 -4.28
N SER A 11 9.32 -3.50 -5.13
CA SER A 11 8.69 -4.71 -5.66
C SER A 11 9.66 -5.57 -6.49
N LEU A 12 9.53 -6.87 -6.35
CA LEU A 12 10.16 -7.84 -7.24
C LEU A 12 9.28 -8.14 -8.45
N LEU A 13 9.86 -8.68 -9.51
CA LEU A 13 9.11 -9.07 -10.70
C LEU A 13 8.16 -10.20 -10.38
N ARG A 14 6.87 -9.97 -10.60
CA ARG A 14 5.84 -10.99 -10.36
C ARG A 14 5.91 -12.11 -11.37
N PRO A 15 5.74 -13.36 -10.94
CA PRO A 15 5.55 -14.51 -11.84
C PRO A 15 4.38 -14.30 -12.81
N ALA A 16 4.45 -14.97 -13.97
CA ALA A 16 3.48 -14.76 -15.04
C ALA A 16 2.06 -15.25 -14.69
N ASP A 17 1.96 -16.29 -13.87
CA ASP A 17 0.70 -16.84 -13.37
C ASP A 17 0.02 -15.92 -12.35
N LEU A 18 0.78 -15.20 -11.53
CA LEU A 18 0.25 -14.20 -10.65
C LEU A 18 -0.13 -12.92 -11.40
N ARG A 19 0.65 -12.53 -12.40
CA ARG A 19 0.42 -11.30 -13.18
C ARG A 19 -0.93 -11.31 -13.89
N LYS A 20 -1.39 -12.46 -14.40
CA LYS A 20 -2.69 -12.56 -15.09
C LYS A 20 -3.86 -12.07 -14.22
N TYR A 21 -3.84 -12.32 -12.91
CA TYR A 21 -4.86 -11.81 -12.00
C TYR A 21 -4.79 -10.30 -11.85
N LYS A 22 -3.56 -9.74 -11.82
CA LYS A 22 -3.36 -8.28 -11.70
C LYS A 22 -3.91 -7.54 -12.92
N ASP A 23 -3.71 -8.09 -14.10
CA ASP A 23 -4.21 -7.51 -15.36
C ASP A 23 -5.76 -7.49 -15.39
N GLU A 24 -6.41 -8.51 -14.81
CA GLU A 24 -7.87 -8.55 -14.71
C GLU A 24 -8.43 -7.59 -13.64
N ILE A 25 -7.76 -7.49 -12.49
CA ILE A 25 -8.17 -6.60 -11.38
C ILE A 25 -8.30 -5.15 -11.85
N GLU A 26 -7.41 -4.71 -12.74
CA GLU A 26 -7.39 -3.34 -13.28
C GLU A 26 -8.71 -2.91 -13.93
N HIS A 27 -9.46 -3.86 -14.48
CA HIS A 27 -10.70 -3.60 -15.23
C HIS A 27 -11.99 -3.90 -14.46
N ARG A 28 -11.87 -4.29 -13.17
CA ARG A 28 -12.99 -4.74 -12.35
C ARG A 28 -13.28 -3.73 -11.24
N ASP A 29 -14.44 -3.08 -11.27
CA ASP A 29 -14.96 -2.18 -10.24
C ASP A 29 -15.95 -2.86 -9.28
N ASP A 30 -16.37 -4.07 -9.63
CA ASP A 30 -17.29 -4.91 -8.85
C ASP A 30 -16.59 -5.74 -7.76
N ILE A 31 -15.29 -5.55 -7.55
CA ILE A 31 -14.46 -6.30 -6.62
C ILE A 31 -13.78 -5.39 -5.61
N GLN A 32 -13.57 -5.90 -4.41
CA GLN A 32 -12.88 -5.21 -3.32
C GLN A 32 -11.63 -5.98 -2.90
N TYR A 33 -10.65 -5.23 -2.39
CA TYR A 33 -9.42 -5.80 -1.84
C TYR A 33 -9.76 -6.74 -0.65
N PRO A 34 -9.16 -7.94 -0.54
CA PRO A 34 -7.97 -8.44 -1.24
C PRO A 34 -8.23 -9.24 -2.55
N PHE A 35 -9.41 -9.16 -3.16
CA PHE A 35 -9.80 -9.70 -4.45
C PHE A 35 -9.98 -11.22 -4.55
N TYR A 36 -9.68 -12.01 -3.54
CA TYR A 36 -9.70 -13.49 -3.59
C TYR A 36 -11.06 -14.07 -3.96
N ASP A 37 -12.15 -13.45 -3.47
CA ASP A 37 -13.52 -13.92 -3.74
C ASP A 37 -13.87 -13.84 -5.23
N ALA A 38 -13.26 -12.93 -5.96
CA ALA A 38 -13.50 -12.72 -7.38
C ALA A 38 -12.67 -13.64 -8.29
N PHE A 39 -11.56 -14.19 -7.78
CA PHE A 39 -10.59 -14.93 -8.59
C PHE A 39 -10.22 -16.26 -7.93
N PRO A 40 -10.94 -17.36 -8.24
CA PRO A 40 -10.59 -18.69 -7.77
C PRO A 40 -9.16 -19.05 -8.12
N GLY A 41 -8.40 -19.57 -7.14
CA GLY A 41 -7.00 -19.93 -7.28
C GLY A 41 -6.00 -18.77 -7.13
N TYR A 42 -6.46 -17.54 -6.96
CA TYR A 42 -5.57 -16.39 -6.78
C TYR A 42 -4.78 -16.49 -5.47
N GLN A 43 -5.46 -16.73 -4.35
CA GLN A 43 -4.82 -16.82 -3.04
C GLN A 43 -3.79 -17.96 -2.98
N GLU A 44 -4.08 -19.10 -3.57
CA GLU A 44 -3.19 -20.24 -3.63
C GLU A 44 -1.94 -19.93 -4.46
N THR A 45 -2.12 -19.27 -5.62
CA THR A 45 -1.01 -18.84 -6.48
C THR A 45 -0.12 -17.84 -5.77
N GLU A 46 -0.70 -16.79 -5.18
CA GLU A 46 0.03 -15.78 -4.41
C GLU A 46 0.80 -16.38 -3.24
N THR A 47 0.17 -17.30 -2.49
CA THR A 47 0.80 -18.00 -1.38
C THR A 47 2.02 -18.80 -1.85
N ALA A 48 1.90 -19.53 -2.96
CA ALA A 48 2.99 -20.31 -3.51
C ALA A 48 4.15 -19.42 -3.98
N ASP A 49 3.85 -18.35 -4.68
CA ASP A 49 4.84 -17.40 -5.19
C ASP A 49 5.57 -16.65 -4.07
N ILE A 50 4.85 -16.25 -3.01
CA ILE A 50 5.47 -15.62 -1.83
C ILE A 50 6.43 -16.61 -1.14
N LYS A 51 6.06 -17.86 -0.97
CA LYS A 51 6.96 -18.89 -0.41
C LYS A 51 8.22 -19.04 -1.26
N GLN A 52 8.06 -19.10 -2.56
CA GLN A 52 9.19 -19.23 -3.48
C GLN A 52 10.11 -18.02 -3.41
N ILE A 53 9.56 -16.80 -3.44
CA ILE A 53 10.39 -15.58 -3.41
C ILE A 53 11.10 -15.38 -2.08
N VAL A 54 10.51 -15.79 -0.96
CA VAL A 54 11.20 -15.82 0.33
C VAL A 54 12.38 -16.80 0.31
N ALA A 55 12.20 -17.98 -0.25
CA ALA A 55 13.29 -18.96 -0.41
C ALA A 55 14.41 -18.42 -1.31
N ASP A 56 14.06 -17.77 -2.43
CA ASP A 56 15.01 -17.19 -3.37
C ASP A 56 15.81 -16.04 -2.73
N GLN A 57 15.17 -15.17 -1.95
CA GLN A 57 15.84 -14.10 -1.20
C GLN A 57 16.87 -14.69 -0.24
N LYS A 58 16.52 -15.74 0.51
CA LYS A 58 17.45 -16.44 1.43
C LYS A 58 18.64 -17.02 0.67
N ALA A 59 18.38 -17.72 -0.43
CA ALA A 59 19.41 -18.34 -1.26
C ALA A 59 20.39 -17.32 -1.87
N ASN A 60 19.92 -16.10 -2.11
CA ASN A 60 20.72 -15.00 -2.65
C ASN A 60 21.33 -14.06 -1.57
N GLY A 61 21.24 -14.43 -0.30
CA GLY A 61 21.93 -13.72 0.78
C GLY A 61 21.28 -12.39 1.19
N ILE A 62 19.99 -12.25 0.97
CA ILE A 62 19.21 -11.12 1.52
C ILE A 62 18.97 -11.38 3.02
N ASP A 63 19.31 -10.43 3.86
CA ASP A 63 19.28 -10.56 5.33
C ASP A 63 17.94 -10.13 5.94
N ILE A 64 17.15 -9.30 5.23
CA ILE A 64 15.82 -8.86 5.67
C ILE A 64 14.82 -9.17 4.57
N LEU A 65 13.96 -10.15 4.82
CA LEU A 65 13.08 -10.74 3.82
C LEU A 65 11.74 -10.02 3.73
N THR A 66 11.14 -10.05 2.53
CA THR A 66 9.84 -9.46 2.23
C THR A 66 8.98 -10.42 1.40
N ASP A 67 7.69 -10.09 1.22
CA ASP A 67 6.76 -10.75 0.31
C ASP A 67 7.05 -10.44 -1.18
N GLY A 68 8.07 -9.62 -1.48
CA GLY A 68 8.34 -9.14 -2.83
C GLY A 68 7.25 -8.21 -3.38
N GLU A 69 6.27 -7.84 -2.56
CA GLU A 69 5.07 -7.06 -2.91
C GLU A 69 4.19 -7.76 -3.97
N PHE A 70 4.23 -9.10 -3.99
CA PHE A 70 3.55 -9.89 -4.99
C PHE A 70 2.02 -9.75 -4.92
N GLY A 71 1.45 -9.65 -3.73
CA GLY A 71 0.02 -9.46 -3.50
C GLY A 71 -0.54 -8.13 -3.97
N ARG A 72 0.29 -7.13 -4.22
CA ARG A 72 -0.19 -5.78 -4.55
C ARG A 72 -0.64 -5.64 -6.00
N SER A 73 -1.80 -5.07 -6.21
CA SER A 73 -2.26 -4.59 -7.50
C SER A 73 -1.67 -3.20 -7.78
N MET A 74 -1.73 -2.31 -6.79
CA MET A 74 -1.11 -0.99 -6.80
C MET A 74 -0.16 -0.85 -5.60
N TRP A 75 1.08 -0.44 -5.82
CA TRP A 75 2.13 -0.43 -4.81
C TRP A 75 1.77 0.29 -3.51
N HIS A 76 0.93 1.32 -3.56
CA HIS A 76 0.54 2.15 -2.44
C HIS A 76 -0.92 1.99 -2.02
N LEU A 77 -1.86 1.92 -3.00
CA LEU A 77 -3.29 1.93 -2.72
C LEU A 77 -3.79 0.66 -2.03
N ASP A 78 -3.17 -0.49 -2.32
CA ASP A 78 -3.54 -1.77 -1.69
C ASP A 78 -3.50 -1.68 -0.16
N PHE A 79 -2.58 -0.92 0.39
CA PHE A 79 -2.52 -0.72 1.84
C PHE A 79 -3.75 0.02 2.38
N VAL A 80 -4.18 1.10 1.75
CA VAL A 80 -5.38 1.81 2.21
C VAL A 80 -6.67 1.11 1.81
N TRP A 81 -6.71 0.39 0.69
CA TRP A 81 -7.86 -0.45 0.35
C TRP A 81 -8.07 -1.57 1.39
N GLY A 82 -7.03 -1.96 2.10
CA GLY A 82 -7.10 -2.90 3.22
C GLY A 82 -7.66 -2.30 4.51
N PHE A 83 -7.82 -0.98 4.61
CA PHE A 83 -8.49 -0.37 5.77
C PHE A 83 -10.00 -0.63 5.73
N LYS A 84 -10.56 -0.94 6.88
CA LYS A 84 -12.00 -0.85 7.03
C LYS A 84 -12.45 0.60 6.81
N GLY A 85 -13.58 0.80 6.16
CA GLY A 85 -14.12 2.12 5.84
C GLY A 85 -13.62 2.69 4.50
N ILE A 86 -12.85 1.92 3.75
CA ILE A 86 -12.44 2.25 2.38
C ILE A 86 -13.17 1.36 1.38
N GLU A 87 -13.62 1.99 0.31
CA GLU A 87 -14.18 1.35 -0.87
C GLU A 87 -13.33 1.71 -2.09
N ARG A 88 -12.91 0.70 -2.87
CA ARG A 88 -12.20 0.86 -4.14
C ARG A 88 -13.22 1.04 -5.27
N TYR A 89 -12.90 1.89 -6.24
CA TYR A 89 -13.67 2.01 -7.48
C TYR A 89 -12.77 2.38 -8.67
N ILE A 90 -13.28 2.23 -9.89
CA ILE A 90 -12.61 2.72 -11.10
C ILE A 90 -12.93 4.20 -11.28
N ALA A 91 -11.92 5.06 -11.24
CA ALA A 91 -12.05 6.49 -11.43
C ALA A 91 -12.31 6.83 -12.90
N GLU A 92 -12.85 8.01 -13.16
CA GLU A 92 -13.02 8.52 -14.54
C GLU A 92 -11.68 8.71 -15.23
N HIS A 93 -10.67 9.17 -14.48
CA HIS A 93 -9.31 9.41 -14.93
C HIS A 93 -8.29 8.77 -13.99
N GLY A 94 -7.16 8.31 -14.58
CA GLY A 94 -5.97 7.90 -13.82
C GLY A 94 -5.11 9.09 -13.41
N TYR A 95 -3.94 8.82 -12.85
CA TYR A 95 -2.93 9.86 -12.64
C TYR A 95 -2.35 10.30 -13.97
N THR A 96 -2.18 11.61 -14.14
CA THR A 96 -1.56 12.19 -15.34
C THR A 96 -0.12 12.57 -15.06
N PHE A 97 0.80 12.05 -15.85
CA PHE A 97 2.21 12.38 -15.80
C PHE A 97 2.68 13.00 -17.09
N LYS A 98 3.75 13.79 -17.01
CA LYS A 98 4.46 14.32 -18.18
C LYS A 98 5.67 13.43 -18.46
N ASP A 99 5.86 13.07 -19.71
CA ASP A 99 7.07 12.40 -20.17
C ASP A 99 8.22 13.39 -20.42
N HIS A 100 9.41 12.86 -20.74
CA HIS A 100 10.59 13.68 -21.02
C HIS A 100 10.47 14.53 -22.27
N ASP A 101 9.62 14.16 -23.21
CA ASP A 101 9.41 14.85 -24.48
C ASP A 101 8.26 15.88 -24.39
N GLY A 102 7.68 16.06 -23.20
CA GLY A 102 6.57 16.98 -22.93
C GLY A 102 5.20 16.42 -23.29
N GLY A 103 5.11 15.16 -23.67
CA GLY A 103 3.86 14.42 -23.77
C GLY A 103 3.21 14.20 -22.42
N GLN A 104 1.95 13.83 -22.43
CA GLN A 104 1.21 13.42 -21.24
C GLN A 104 0.71 12.00 -21.42
N TYR A 105 0.80 11.21 -20.36
CA TYR A 105 0.16 9.91 -20.30
C TYR A 105 -0.66 9.76 -19.02
N GLU A 106 -1.73 9.00 -19.12
CA GLU A 106 -2.63 8.67 -18.03
C GLU A 106 -2.35 7.24 -17.57
N THR A 107 -2.33 7.04 -16.26
CA THR A 107 -2.16 5.70 -15.67
C THR A 107 -3.47 4.91 -15.69
N ARG A 108 -3.45 3.72 -15.07
CA ARG A 108 -4.64 2.92 -14.76
C ARG A 108 -5.67 3.76 -14.01
N LYS A 109 -6.94 3.41 -14.21
CA LYS A 109 -8.08 4.11 -13.60
C LYS A 109 -8.60 3.48 -12.32
N ASP A 110 -8.13 2.30 -11.98
CA ASP A 110 -8.51 1.59 -10.74
C ASP A 110 -7.77 2.14 -9.51
N ILE A 111 -7.80 3.44 -9.37
CA ILE A 111 -7.14 4.21 -8.31
C ILE A 111 -8.13 4.89 -7.37
N GLY A 112 -9.43 4.68 -7.61
CA GLY A 112 -10.47 5.35 -6.83
C GLY A 112 -10.51 4.86 -5.39
N ILE A 113 -10.66 5.82 -4.47
CA ILE A 113 -10.79 5.60 -3.04
C ILE A 113 -12.00 6.38 -2.56
N ARG A 114 -12.92 5.69 -1.88
CA ARG A 114 -14.06 6.33 -1.21
C ARG A 114 -14.07 5.97 0.26
N ILE A 115 -14.16 6.96 1.12
CA ILE A 115 -14.32 6.75 2.55
C ILE A 115 -15.81 6.62 2.85
N THR A 116 -16.22 5.44 3.32
CA THR A 116 -17.63 5.10 3.57
C THR A 116 -17.96 4.98 5.06
N GLU A 117 -16.94 4.72 5.89
CA GLU A 117 -17.04 4.57 7.33
C GLU A 117 -15.78 5.14 8.01
N PRO A 118 -15.77 5.34 9.33
CA PRO A 118 -14.54 5.66 10.05
C PRO A 118 -13.44 4.63 9.79
N LEU A 119 -12.25 5.11 9.46
CA LEU A 119 -11.12 4.26 9.08
C LEU A 119 -10.64 3.41 10.25
N SER A 120 -10.34 2.13 9.97
CA SER A 120 -9.65 1.24 10.90
C SER A 120 -8.64 0.37 10.19
N GLY A 121 -7.47 0.21 10.80
CA GLY A 121 -6.40 -0.67 10.34
C GLY A 121 -6.43 -2.07 10.93
N LYS A 122 -7.48 -2.42 11.71
CA LYS A 122 -7.61 -3.73 12.34
C LYS A 122 -7.93 -4.83 11.34
N ASN A 123 -7.39 -6.00 11.58
CA ASN A 123 -7.56 -7.19 10.74
C ASN A 123 -7.13 -6.94 9.30
N HIS A 124 -6.11 -6.13 9.11
CA HIS A 124 -5.60 -5.79 7.80
C HIS A 124 -4.98 -7.00 7.11
N HIS A 125 -5.31 -7.20 5.82
CA HIS A 125 -4.84 -8.37 5.05
C HIS A 125 -3.31 -8.51 5.00
N TYR A 126 -2.55 -7.41 5.03
CA TYR A 126 -1.08 -7.46 5.09
C TYR A 126 -0.55 -8.23 6.30
N LEU A 127 -1.32 -8.38 7.37
CA LEU A 127 -0.94 -9.18 8.53
C LEU A 127 -0.91 -10.68 8.21
N ASP A 128 -1.79 -11.15 7.34
CA ASP A 128 -1.81 -12.56 6.92
C ASP A 128 -0.64 -12.85 5.97
N ILE A 129 -0.37 -11.94 5.04
CA ILE A 129 0.82 -12.00 4.20
C ILE A 129 2.10 -11.96 5.03
N TYR A 130 2.18 -11.06 6.01
CA TYR A 130 3.33 -10.97 6.90
C TYR A 130 3.55 -12.26 7.71
N LYS A 131 2.48 -12.85 8.24
CA LYS A 131 2.56 -14.14 8.97
C LYS A 131 3.10 -15.24 8.06
N LEU A 132 2.69 -15.29 6.79
CA LEU A 132 3.21 -16.23 5.80
C LEU A 132 4.71 -16.01 5.60
N VAL A 133 5.14 -14.79 5.28
CA VAL A 133 6.57 -14.46 5.11
C VAL A 133 7.38 -14.84 6.33
N LYS A 134 6.90 -14.50 7.52
CA LYS A 134 7.58 -14.81 8.78
C LYS A 134 7.71 -16.31 9.02
N ALA A 135 6.70 -17.10 8.70
CA ALA A 135 6.73 -18.55 8.83
C ALA A 135 7.78 -19.18 7.90
N GLU A 136 7.85 -18.71 6.65
CA GLU A 136 8.82 -19.18 5.65
C GLU A 136 10.25 -18.68 5.93
N ALA A 137 10.37 -17.49 6.54
CA ALA A 137 11.66 -16.90 6.90
C ALA A 137 12.39 -17.69 8.01
N GLY A 138 11.64 -18.28 8.95
CA GLY A 138 12.21 -18.93 10.13
C GLY A 138 12.85 -17.91 11.07
N ASP A 139 14.16 -18.05 11.33
CA ASP A 139 14.92 -17.16 12.22
C ASP A 139 15.40 -15.87 11.57
N GLU A 140 15.25 -15.72 10.24
CA GLU A 140 15.69 -14.53 9.53
C GLU A 140 14.80 -13.32 9.85
N ASP A 141 15.40 -12.13 9.75
CA ASP A 141 14.65 -10.88 9.91
C ASP A 141 13.69 -10.69 8.72
N THR A 142 12.52 -10.16 9.02
CA THR A 142 11.48 -9.84 8.04
C THR A 142 11.03 -8.41 8.20
N LYS A 143 10.60 -7.77 7.11
CA LYS A 143 9.97 -6.46 7.15
C LYS A 143 8.67 -6.43 6.37
N GLN A 144 7.78 -5.52 6.75
CA GLN A 144 6.62 -5.14 5.98
C GLN A 144 6.84 -3.75 5.39
N THR A 145 6.65 -3.63 4.09
CA THR A 145 6.59 -2.34 3.40
C THR A 145 5.14 -1.88 3.38
N ILE A 146 4.90 -0.63 3.72
CA ILE A 146 3.56 -0.02 3.71
C ILE A 146 3.63 1.40 3.18
N TRP A 147 2.53 1.90 2.70
CA TRP A 147 2.44 3.27 2.24
C TRP A 147 2.68 4.27 3.38
N GLY A 148 3.37 5.39 3.10
CA GLY A 148 3.63 6.44 4.08
C GLY A 148 2.35 7.20 4.47
N PRO A 149 2.12 7.48 5.77
CA PRO A 149 0.86 8.10 6.21
C PRO A 149 0.66 9.53 5.71
N ALA A 150 1.73 10.28 5.42
CA ALA A 150 1.64 11.62 4.87
C ALA A 150 1.14 11.58 3.42
N HIS A 151 1.64 10.65 2.63
CA HIS A 151 1.19 10.43 1.26
C HIS A 151 -0.25 9.90 1.24
N ALA A 152 -0.58 8.93 2.10
CA ALA A 152 -1.93 8.41 2.24
C ALA A 152 -2.94 9.52 2.60
N TYR A 153 -2.57 10.44 3.51
CA TYR A 153 -3.40 11.60 3.81
C TYR A 153 -3.66 12.47 2.59
N THR A 154 -2.64 12.74 1.79
CA THR A 154 -2.77 13.58 0.60
C THR A 154 -3.73 12.94 -0.41
N GLU A 155 -3.58 11.66 -0.69
CA GLU A 155 -4.45 10.94 -1.61
C GLU A 155 -5.89 10.88 -1.11
N LEU A 156 -6.11 10.49 0.14
CA LEU A 156 -7.44 10.41 0.73
C LEU A 156 -8.13 11.78 0.81
N ALA A 157 -7.39 12.85 1.12
CA ALA A 157 -7.93 14.20 1.17
C ALA A 157 -8.34 14.73 -0.22
N ILE A 158 -7.64 14.33 -1.28
CA ILE A 158 -7.93 14.72 -2.65
C ILE A 158 -9.09 13.91 -3.20
N PHE A 159 -9.01 12.58 -3.13
CA PHE A 159 -9.99 11.68 -3.75
C PHE A 159 -11.35 11.71 -3.05
N ASP A 160 -11.39 11.78 -1.73
CA ASP A 160 -12.65 11.93 -0.99
C ASP A 160 -13.40 13.22 -1.39
N ARG A 161 -12.65 14.28 -1.72
CA ARG A 161 -13.23 15.55 -2.18
C ARG A 161 -13.62 15.56 -3.65
N LEU A 162 -12.87 14.86 -4.51
CA LEU A 162 -13.14 14.78 -5.93
C LEU A 162 -14.29 13.83 -6.25
N ALA A 163 -14.55 12.85 -5.41
CA ALA A 163 -15.69 11.95 -5.54
C ALA A 163 -17.05 12.64 -5.34
N GLY A 164 -17.04 13.94 -5.02
CA GLY A 164 -18.24 14.71 -4.70
C GLY A 164 -18.81 14.36 -3.32
N PRO A 165 -19.89 15.02 -2.89
CA PRO A 165 -20.54 14.68 -1.65
C PRO A 165 -21.18 13.30 -1.80
N GLY A 166 -20.43 12.28 -1.49
CA GLY A 166 -20.98 10.96 -1.24
C GLY A 166 -21.98 11.06 -0.07
N PRO A 167 -22.77 10.02 0.18
CA PRO A 167 -23.74 10.05 1.27
C PRO A 167 -23.02 10.18 2.62
N GLY A 168 -22.91 11.44 3.08
CA GLY A 168 -22.27 11.83 4.33
C GLY A 168 -20.74 11.84 4.25
N GLN A 169 -20.13 13.02 4.38
CA GLN A 169 -18.70 13.07 4.68
C GLN A 169 -18.49 12.41 6.05
N VAL A 170 -17.79 11.29 6.07
CA VAL A 170 -17.45 10.57 7.30
C VAL A 170 -16.59 11.43 8.23
N TYR A 171 -15.75 12.28 7.62
CA TYR A 171 -14.91 13.25 8.31
C TYR A 171 -15.30 14.67 7.89
N GLU A 172 -15.73 15.50 8.84
CA GLU A 172 -16.17 16.87 8.56
C GLU A 172 -15.01 17.80 8.18
N THR A 173 -13.84 17.53 8.74
CA THR A 173 -12.64 18.36 8.54
C THR A 173 -11.42 17.53 8.13
N ASN A 174 -10.44 18.20 7.52
CA ASN A 174 -9.15 17.58 7.23
C ASN A 174 -8.42 17.12 8.50
N GLU A 175 -8.61 17.81 9.61
CA GLU A 175 -8.01 17.42 10.89
C GLU A 175 -8.65 16.13 11.43
N ASP A 176 -9.94 15.93 11.22
CA ASP A 176 -10.62 14.70 11.62
C ASP A 176 -10.23 13.52 10.71
N LEU A 177 -10.15 13.75 9.40
CA LEU A 177 -9.61 12.76 8.46
C LEU A 177 -8.19 12.34 8.85
N LYS A 178 -7.33 13.30 9.16
CA LYS A 178 -5.96 13.04 9.60
C LYS A 178 -5.91 12.20 10.87
N LYS A 179 -6.74 12.51 11.87
CA LYS A 179 -6.86 11.68 13.09
C LYS A 179 -7.32 10.28 12.77
N GLY A 180 -8.29 10.13 11.85
CA GLY A 180 -8.75 8.83 11.37
C GLY A 180 -7.63 7.99 10.76
N ILE A 181 -6.84 8.60 9.88
CA ILE A 181 -5.67 7.94 9.26
C ILE A 181 -4.65 7.55 10.32
N ILE A 182 -4.26 8.46 11.21
CA ILE A 182 -3.30 8.18 12.28
C ILE A 182 -3.79 7.00 13.15
N ASN A 183 -5.07 6.96 13.48
CA ASN A 183 -5.64 5.87 14.27
C ASN A 183 -5.59 4.54 13.52
N ALA A 184 -5.95 4.51 12.23
CA ALA A 184 -5.89 3.31 11.39
C ALA A 184 -4.45 2.76 11.30
N TYR A 185 -3.45 3.63 11.07
CA TYR A 185 -2.05 3.22 11.07
C TYR A 185 -1.59 2.68 12.45
N LYS A 186 -1.99 3.31 13.54
CA LYS A 186 -1.68 2.82 14.91
C LYS A 186 -2.27 1.44 15.16
N GLU A 187 -3.54 1.24 14.82
CA GLU A 187 -4.21 -0.06 14.97
C GLU A 187 -3.49 -1.14 14.17
N PHE A 188 -3.14 -0.87 12.91
CA PHE A 188 -2.36 -1.79 12.10
C PHE A 188 -1.00 -2.12 12.73
N LEU A 189 -0.24 -1.11 13.16
CA LEU A 189 1.09 -1.27 13.75
C LEU A 189 1.05 -2.03 15.08
N GLU A 190 0.00 -1.84 15.88
CA GLU A 190 -0.21 -2.61 17.12
C GLU A 190 -0.44 -4.09 16.81
N GLU A 191 -1.32 -4.41 15.85
CA GLU A 191 -1.55 -5.79 15.44
C GLU A 191 -0.31 -6.39 14.74
N TYR A 192 0.39 -5.62 13.91
CA TYR A 192 1.65 -6.04 13.29
C TYR A 192 2.71 -6.42 14.34
N LYS A 193 2.85 -5.59 15.37
CA LYS A 193 3.73 -5.90 16.51
C LYS A 193 3.27 -7.17 17.25
N ALA A 194 1.97 -7.34 17.45
CA ALA A 194 1.41 -8.50 18.14
C ALA A 194 1.68 -9.82 17.39
N VAL A 195 1.74 -9.80 16.06
CA VAL A 195 2.12 -10.97 15.23
C VAL A 195 3.64 -11.13 15.07
N GLY A 196 4.43 -10.35 15.81
CA GLY A 196 5.89 -10.43 15.86
C GLY A 196 6.61 -9.57 14.83
N GLY A 197 5.94 -8.60 14.24
CA GLY A 197 6.56 -7.60 13.37
C GLY A 197 7.52 -6.69 14.13
N LYS A 198 8.69 -6.44 13.53
CA LYS A 198 9.76 -5.64 14.15
C LYS A 198 10.25 -4.51 13.24
N ILE A 199 10.19 -4.69 11.94
CA ILE A 199 10.72 -3.77 10.95
C ILE A 199 9.60 -3.36 10.00
N VAL A 200 9.33 -2.07 9.91
CA VAL A 200 8.39 -1.48 8.95
C VAL A 200 9.16 -0.53 8.05
N GLN A 201 8.92 -0.60 6.75
CA GLN A 201 9.36 0.40 5.79
C GLN A 201 8.16 1.24 5.38
N PHE A 202 8.26 2.55 5.55
CA PHE A 202 7.29 3.50 5.01
C PHE A 202 7.74 3.97 3.64
N ASP A 203 6.94 3.67 2.61
CA ASP A 203 7.16 4.16 1.26
C ASP A 203 6.42 5.48 1.10
N ASP A 204 7.16 6.58 1.13
CA ASP A 204 6.61 7.93 1.06
C ASP A 204 7.38 8.77 0.04
N CYS A 205 6.89 8.79 -1.20
CA CYS A 205 7.49 9.53 -2.29
C CYS A 205 7.07 11.01 -2.36
N LEU A 206 6.20 11.48 -1.45
CA LEU A 206 5.83 12.90 -1.42
C LEU A 206 7.03 13.82 -1.21
N TRP A 207 8.05 13.34 -0.50
CA TRP A 207 9.26 14.12 -0.25
C TRP A 207 10.01 14.48 -1.52
N GLU A 208 9.88 13.69 -2.60
CA GLU A 208 10.48 13.97 -3.90
C GLU A 208 9.79 15.13 -4.64
N LEU A 209 8.53 15.42 -4.29
CA LEU A 209 7.75 16.50 -4.89
C LEU A 209 8.06 17.86 -4.25
N PHE A 210 8.81 17.88 -3.16
CA PHE A 210 9.19 19.11 -2.48
C PHE A 210 10.51 19.68 -3.04
N ASP A 211 10.37 20.60 -4.01
CA ASP A 211 11.48 21.48 -4.36
C ASP A 211 11.96 22.23 -3.10
N PRO A 212 13.28 22.29 -2.82
CA PRO A 212 13.82 23.03 -1.68
C PRO A 212 13.35 24.48 -1.59
N GLN A 213 12.96 25.11 -2.71
CA GLN A 213 12.42 26.46 -2.73
C GLN A 213 10.93 26.51 -2.36
N THR A 214 10.15 25.48 -2.69
CA THR A 214 8.75 25.32 -2.29
C THR A 214 8.59 24.69 -0.91
N LEU A 215 9.61 24.02 -0.42
CA LEU A 215 9.63 23.34 0.90
C LEU A 215 9.30 24.29 2.06
N GLN A 216 9.76 25.55 2.00
CA GLN A 216 9.47 26.53 3.04
C GLN A 216 7.98 26.86 3.18
N VAL A 217 7.21 26.71 2.11
CA VAL A 217 5.76 26.99 2.13
C VAL A 217 4.95 25.72 2.46
N SER A 218 5.36 24.59 1.94
CA SER A 218 4.64 23.31 2.12
C SER A 218 4.96 22.60 3.43
N LEU A 219 6.21 22.63 3.89
CA LEU A 219 6.59 22.09 5.20
C LEU A 219 5.87 22.81 6.35
N ARG A 220 5.61 24.12 6.24
CA ARG A 220 4.77 24.81 7.24
C ARG A 220 3.34 24.30 7.28
N LYS A 221 2.83 23.69 6.19
CA LYS A 221 1.49 23.08 6.13
C LYS A 221 1.48 21.58 6.47
N VAL A 222 2.61 20.88 6.31
CA VAL A 222 2.74 19.43 6.52
C VAL A 222 3.39 19.09 7.86
N ILE A 223 4.33 19.91 8.36
CA ILE A 223 5.04 19.69 9.64
C ILE A 223 4.32 20.33 10.84
N LEU A 224 3.28 21.11 10.63
CA LEU A 224 2.31 21.47 11.70
C LEU A 224 1.28 20.35 11.92
N ILE A 225 1.74 19.14 11.72
CA ILE A 225 1.02 17.91 12.03
C ILE A 225 1.54 17.35 13.35
#